data_e58981416cde2b07b998bfe4e24689d0
#
_entry.id   e58981416cde2b07b998bfe4e24689d0
#
_cell.length_a   1.000
_cell.length_b   1.000
_cell.length_c   1.000
_cell.angle_alpha   90.00
_cell.angle_beta   90.00
_cell.angle_gamma   90.00
#
_symmetry.space_group_name_H-M   'P 1'
#
loop_
_entity.id
_entity.type
_entity.pdbx_description
1 polymer ?
#
loop_
_entity_poly.entity_id
_entity_poly.type
_entity_poly.pdbx_seq_one_letter_code
_entity_poly.pdbx_strand_id
1 'polypeptide(L)'
;MYYNASEKGSISTIPEIPGLAVWKSGHIGIYIGNGQVIHASGTMIGVIQSPLGETGWTHWLKIPYITYPDSNVPAAVNEERIWNTLYAKIGNPYGTAALMGNLFAESSLRSNNLQDSYEAGLGYTDVTYTQAVDDGRYANFASDQAGYGLAQWTVQNRKSELLAFANERGCSISDLDMQLAFLCRELETKFPDVLAKLKTASSIREASDYVLVHFEAPYDQSESVKVKRTGYGSVYYSRYGQTPTE
;
A
#
# COMPACT_ATOMS: atom_id res chain seq x y z
N MET A 1 10.89 26.19 -12.51
CA MET A 1 10.25 25.27 -11.55
C MET A 1 11.29 24.46 -10.79
N TYR A 2 12.18 23.70 -11.43
CA TYR A 2 13.17 22.84 -10.75
C TYR A 2 14.07 23.59 -9.74
N TYR A 3 14.56 24.78 -10.09
CA TYR A 3 15.47 25.56 -9.22
C TYR A 3 14.75 26.21 -8.03
N ASN A 4 13.46 26.49 -8.15
CA ASN A 4 12.65 27.19 -7.14
C ASN A 4 11.79 26.24 -6.29
N ALA A 5 11.94 24.93 -6.46
CA ALA A 5 11.22 23.96 -5.67
C ALA A 5 11.71 23.98 -4.22
N SER A 6 10.77 23.99 -3.27
CA SER A 6 11.07 23.97 -1.83
C SER A 6 11.63 22.62 -1.38
N GLU A 7 11.24 21.56 -2.06
CA GLU A 7 11.68 20.19 -1.78
C GLU A 7 11.80 19.44 -3.09
N LYS A 8 12.86 18.65 -3.24
CA LYS A 8 13.14 17.81 -4.41
C LYS A 8 14.09 16.68 -4.06
N GLY A 9 14.05 15.62 -4.84
CA GLY A 9 14.93 14.46 -4.65
C GLY A 9 15.15 13.70 -5.94
N SER A 10 15.95 12.63 -5.86
CA SER A 10 16.11 11.68 -6.96
C SER A 10 14.78 10.99 -7.27
N ILE A 11 14.53 10.68 -8.54
CA ILE A 11 13.32 9.97 -8.94
C ILE A 11 13.17 8.61 -8.25
N SER A 12 14.28 7.96 -7.92
CA SER A 12 14.29 6.70 -7.17
C SER A 12 13.76 6.81 -5.73
N THR A 13 13.63 8.04 -5.22
CA THR A 13 13.12 8.34 -3.88
C THR A 13 11.80 9.10 -3.92
N ILE A 14 11.08 9.04 -5.04
CA ILE A 14 9.81 9.77 -5.17
C ILE A 14 8.81 9.28 -4.11
N PRO A 15 8.28 10.17 -3.28
CA PRO A 15 7.22 9.78 -2.36
C PRO A 15 5.91 9.54 -3.13
N GLU A 16 5.05 8.67 -2.61
CA GLU A 16 3.75 8.36 -3.20
C GLU A 16 2.76 9.50 -2.92
N ILE A 17 3.03 10.68 -3.50
CA ILE A 17 2.23 11.89 -3.35
C ILE A 17 1.76 12.35 -4.73
N PRO A 18 0.51 12.12 -5.12
CA PRO A 18 -0.05 12.67 -6.35
C PRO A 18 0.07 14.20 -6.40
N GLY A 19 0.39 14.73 -7.57
CA GLY A 19 0.59 16.16 -7.77
C GLY A 19 2.03 16.63 -7.69
N LEU A 20 2.99 15.77 -7.30
CA LEU A 20 4.41 16.07 -7.44
C LEU A 20 4.77 16.27 -8.92
N ALA A 21 5.66 17.22 -9.19
CA ALA A 21 6.25 17.26 -10.52
C ALA A 21 7.39 16.24 -10.63
N VAL A 22 7.49 15.56 -11.77
CA VAL A 22 8.65 14.77 -12.18
C VAL A 22 9.39 15.51 -13.29
N TRP A 23 10.71 15.50 -13.22
CA TRP A 23 11.54 16.33 -14.05
C TRP A 23 12.72 15.58 -14.63
N LYS A 24 13.06 15.91 -15.87
CA LYS A 24 14.34 15.67 -16.52
C LYS A 24 14.71 16.89 -17.34
N SER A 25 15.95 16.99 -17.84
CA SER A 25 16.38 18.12 -18.68
C SER A 25 15.42 18.25 -19.89
N GLY A 26 14.84 19.44 -20.03
CA GLY A 26 13.93 19.77 -21.12
C GLY A 26 12.51 19.19 -21.01
N HIS A 27 12.15 18.51 -19.91
CA HIS A 27 10.82 17.93 -19.78
C HIS A 27 10.30 17.89 -18.35
N ILE A 28 8.99 17.99 -18.19
CA ILE A 28 8.30 17.93 -16.90
C ILE A 28 6.98 17.18 -17.05
N GLY A 29 6.59 16.45 -16.01
CA GLY A 29 5.30 15.77 -15.87
C GLY A 29 4.73 15.94 -14.48
N ILE A 30 3.51 15.47 -14.26
CA ILE A 30 2.84 15.41 -12.97
C ILE A 30 2.67 13.95 -12.58
N TYR A 31 3.23 13.58 -11.44
CA TYR A 31 3.02 12.28 -10.83
C TYR A 31 1.59 12.20 -10.30
N ILE A 32 0.87 11.16 -10.67
CA ILE A 32 -0.53 10.97 -10.28
C ILE A 32 -0.74 9.82 -9.29
N GLY A 33 0.37 9.30 -8.74
CA GLY A 33 0.35 8.12 -7.87
C GLY A 33 0.51 6.81 -8.65
N ASN A 34 0.69 5.73 -7.92
CA ASN A 34 0.77 4.37 -8.46
C ASN A 34 1.77 4.21 -9.62
N GLY A 35 2.92 4.89 -9.54
CA GLY A 35 3.95 4.82 -10.57
C GLY A 35 3.54 5.44 -11.92
N GLN A 36 2.52 6.30 -11.97
CA GLN A 36 2.00 6.90 -13.20
C GLN A 36 2.26 8.40 -13.28
N VAL A 37 2.48 8.90 -14.49
CA VAL A 37 2.78 10.30 -14.79
C VAL A 37 1.94 10.78 -15.94
N ILE A 38 1.36 11.99 -15.81
CA ILE A 38 0.74 12.73 -16.93
C ILE A 38 1.74 13.77 -17.40
N HIS A 39 2.00 13.78 -18.72
CA HIS A 39 2.90 14.75 -19.33
C HIS A 39 2.56 15.04 -20.79
N ALA A 40 3.01 16.19 -21.30
CA ALA A 40 2.90 16.53 -22.72
C ALA A 40 4.01 15.82 -23.49
N SER A 41 3.69 14.75 -24.21
CA SER A 41 4.69 13.90 -24.89
C SER A 41 5.24 14.52 -26.19
N GLY A 42 4.53 15.42 -26.78
CA GLY A 42 4.92 16.14 -28.00
C GLY A 42 3.72 16.67 -28.78
N THR A 43 3.98 17.57 -29.75
CA THR A 43 2.92 18.27 -30.49
C THR A 43 1.98 17.32 -31.25
N MET A 44 2.52 16.20 -31.73
CA MET A 44 1.74 15.21 -32.50
C MET A 44 1.00 14.18 -31.61
N ILE A 45 1.45 13.99 -30.38
CA ILE A 45 0.93 12.97 -29.45
C ILE A 45 0.00 13.61 -28.40
N GLY A 46 0.29 14.85 -27.99
CA GLY A 46 -0.48 15.56 -27.00
C GLY A 46 -0.12 15.17 -25.56
N VAL A 47 -1.10 15.25 -24.67
CA VAL A 47 -0.97 14.88 -23.26
C VAL A 47 -1.30 13.39 -23.10
N ILE A 48 -0.39 12.66 -22.50
CA ILE A 48 -0.54 11.21 -22.24
C ILE A 48 -0.29 10.89 -20.76
N GLN A 49 -0.79 9.75 -20.37
CA GLN A 49 -0.40 9.07 -19.15
C GLN A 49 0.62 7.98 -19.51
N SER A 50 1.70 7.89 -18.76
CA SER A 50 2.75 6.87 -18.95
C SER A 50 3.29 6.38 -17.61
N PRO A 51 3.86 5.16 -17.58
CA PRO A 51 4.61 4.68 -16.42
C PRO A 51 5.78 5.59 -16.07
N LEU A 52 6.03 5.76 -14.78
CA LEU A 52 7.13 6.59 -14.25
C LEU A 52 8.50 6.19 -14.82
N GLY A 53 8.72 4.89 -15.05
CA GLY A 53 9.99 4.36 -15.53
C GLY A 53 10.27 4.58 -17.04
N GLU A 54 9.26 4.88 -17.86
CA GLU A 54 9.42 4.90 -19.32
C GLU A 54 10.09 6.17 -19.86
N THR A 55 9.82 7.32 -19.25
CA THR A 55 10.25 8.63 -19.79
C THR A 55 11.68 9.01 -19.38
N GLY A 56 12.30 8.28 -18.45
CA GLY A 56 13.66 8.57 -17.97
C GLY A 56 13.70 9.82 -17.09
N TRP A 57 12.72 10.02 -16.24
CA TRP A 57 12.70 11.06 -15.22
C TRP A 57 13.91 10.92 -14.30
N THR A 58 14.47 12.04 -13.85
CA THR A 58 15.68 12.06 -13.02
C THR A 58 15.40 12.55 -11.60
N HIS A 59 14.41 13.42 -11.44
CA HIS A 59 14.08 14.03 -10.16
C HIS A 59 12.57 14.16 -9.99
N TRP A 60 12.15 14.20 -8.73
CA TRP A 60 10.84 14.68 -8.32
C TRP A 60 10.99 16.02 -7.58
N LEU A 61 9.92 16.82 -7.55
CA LEU A 61 9.91 18.11 -6.84
C LEU A 61 8.49 18.52 -6.44
N LYS A 62 8.40 19.25 -5.32
CA LYS A 62 7.18 19.97 -4.94
C LYS A 62 7.05 21.24 -5.77
N ILE A 63 5.91 21.41 -6.43
CA ILE A 63 5.62 22.60 -7.23
C ILE A 63 5.45 23.78 -6.26
N PRO A 64 6.16 24.93 -6.45
CA PRO A 64 6.00 26.10 -5.61
C PRO A 64 4.54 26.57 -5.54
N TYR A 65 4.12 27.04 -4.38
CA TYR A 65 2.76 27.55 -4.10
C TYR A 65 1.64 26.51 -4.09
N ILE A 66 1.96 25.23 -4.21
CA ILE A 66 1.01 24.13 -3.96
C ILE A 66 1.27 23.61 -2.54
N THR A 67 0.22 23.54 -1.75
CA THR A 67 0.27 22.86 -0.45
C THR A 67 0.16 21.36 -0.71
N TYR A 68 1.23 20.65 -0.42
CA TYR A 68 1.22 19.21 -0.41
C TYR A 68 0.85 18.72 0.99
N PRO A 69 0.20 17.57 1.11
CA PRO A 69 0.17 16.88 2.39
C PRO A 69 1.63 16.79 2.89
N ASP A 70 1.87 17.05 4.18
CA ASP A 70 3.21 16.85 4.75
C ASP A 70 3.71 15.47 4.38
N SER A 71 5.01 15.33 4.12
CA SER A 71 5.62 14.04 3.72
C SER A 71 5.45 12.93 4.77
N ASN A 72 4.91 13.29 5.95
CA ASN A 72 4.39 12.37 6.98
C ASN A 72 2.88 12.08 6.83
N VAL A 73 2.18 12.65 5.83
CA VAL A 73 0.71 12.56 5.64
C VAL A 73 0.26 11.61 4.51
N PRO A 74 1.08 11.09 3.59
CA PRO A 74 0.61 9.98 2.75
C PRO A 74 0.11 8.80 3.57
N ALA A 75 0.73 8.55 4.72
CA ALA A 75 0.24 7.58 5.67
C ALA A 75 -1.16 7.94 6.19
N ALA A 76 -1.45 9.19 6.57
CA ALA A 76 -2.73 9.54 7.21
C ALA A 76 -3.93 9.41 6.28
N VAL A 77 -3.83 9.81 5.00
CA VAL A 77 -4.94 9.66 4.04
C VAL A 77 -5.20 8.20 3.72
N ASN A 78 -4.14 7.41 3.54
CA ASN A 78 -4.29 5.98 3.33
C ASN A 78 -4.72 5.27 4.62
N GLU A 79 -4.22 5.66 5.78
CA GLU A 79 -4.65 5.13 7.08
C GLU A 79 -6.15 5.30 7.31
N GLU A 80 -6.69 6.50 7.11
CA GLU A 80 -8.12 6.77 7.26
C GLU A 80 -8.96 5.98 6.25
N ARG A 81 -8.50 5.90 5.00
CA ARG A 81 -9.17 5.11 3.95
C ARG A 81 -9.18 3.62 4.29
N ILE A 82 -8.05 3.08 4.75
CA ILE A 82 -7.94 1.69 5.21
C ILE A 82 -8.87 1.48 6.40
N TRP A 83 -8.83 2.37 7.41
CA TRP A 83 -9.71 2.29 8.57
C TRP A 83 -11.18 2.25 8.16
N ASN A 84 -11.63 3.21 7.37
CA ASN A 84 -13.04 3.32 6.97
C ASN A 84 -13.51 2.09 6.20
N THR A 85 -12.68 1.57 5.29
CA THR A 85 -13.01 0.36 4.52
C THR A 85 -13.10 -0.87 5.42
N LEU A 86 -12.12 -1.06 6.29
CA LEU A 86 -12.09 -2.19 7.22
C LEU A 86 -13.21 -2.09 8.27
N TYR A 87 -13.47 -0.87 8.79
CA TYR A 87 -14.52 -0.65 9.76
C TYR A 87 -15.91 -0.92 9.16
N ALA A 88 -16.14 -0.50 7.92
CA ALA A 88 -17.39 -0.82 7.21
C ALA A 88 -17.61 -2.35 7.08
N LYS A 89 -16.54 -3.14 6.97
CA LYS A 89 -16.60 -4.61 6.89
C LYS A 89 -16.74 -5.28 8.26
N ILE A 90 -16.01 -4.79 9.26
CA ILE A 90 -15.87 -5.41 10.58
C ILE A 90 -16.92 -4.89 11.57
N GLY A 91 -17.22 -3.59 11.55
CA GLY A 91 -18.19 -2.95 12.46
C GLY A 91 -17.76 -2.90 13.93
N ASN A 92 -16.49 -3.19 14.23
CA ASN A 92 -15.93 -3.21 15.58
C ASN A 92 -14.60 -2.46 15.62
N PRO A 93 -14.47 -1.40 16.43
CA PRO A 93 -13.25 -0.58 16.42
C PRO A 93 -12.02 -1.32 16.98
N TYR A 94 -12.19 -2.24 17.93
CA TYR A 94 -11.07 -3.06 18.42
C TYR A 94 -10.56 -4.02 17.35
N GLY A 95 -11.47 -4.70 16.67
CA GLY A 95 -11.12 -5.60 15.59
C GLY A 95 -10.48 -4.89 14.40
N THR A 96 -11.02 -3.73 14.02
CA THR A 96 -10.45 -2.91 12.94
C THR A 96 -9.03 -2.44 13.27
N ALA A 97 -8.84 -1.90 14.48
CA ALA A 97 -7.54 -1.47 14.99
C ALA A 97 -6.53 -2.62 15.04
N ALA A 98 -6.96 -3.78 15.48
CA ALA A 98 -6.12 -4.98 15.56
C ALA A 98 -5.66 -5.43 14.17
N LEU A 99 -6.56 -5.48 13.18
CA LEU A 99 -6.20 -5.83 11.81
C LEU A 99 -5.24 -4.79 11.20
N MET A 100 -5.52 -3.49 11.36
CA MET A 100 -4.62 -2.43 10.90
C MET A 100 -3.23 -2.52 11.54
N GLY A 101 -3.14 -2.82 12.83
CA GLY A 101 -1.86 -3.00 13.53
C GLY A 101 -1.04 -4.16 12.96
N ASN A 102 -1.69 -5.24 12.55
CA ASN A 102 -1.04 -6.35 11.87
C ASN A 102 -0.59 -5.96 10.46
N LEU A 103 -1.45 -5.34 9.64
CA LEU A 103 -1.09 -4.86 8.31
C LEU A 103 0.06 -3.82 8.35
N PHE A 104 0.09 -2.96 9.36
CA PHE A 104 1.22 -2.05 9.55
C PHE A 104 2.53 -2.80 9.82
N ALA A 105 2.49 -3.85 10.61
CA ALA A 105 3.66 -4.68 10.87
C ALA A 105 4.17 -5.40 9.62
N GLU A 106 3.28 -5.74 8.67
CA GLU A 106 3.63 -6.42 7.43
C GLU A 106 4.21 -5.47 6.38
N SER A 107 3.61 -4.30 6.18
CA SER A 107 3.92 -3.45 5.02
C SER A 107 4.04 -1.96 5.34
N SER A 108 3.90 -1.55 6.60
CA SER A 108 3.71 -0.14 6.98
C SER A 108 2.50 0.49 6.27
N LEU A 109 1.47 -0.32 5.98
CA LEU A 109 0.26 0.04 5.22
C LEU A 109 0.54 0.47 3.77
N ARG A 110 1.66 0.04 3.18
CA ARG A 110 1.99 0.30 1.78
C ARG A 110 1.45 -0.80 0.88
N SER A 111 0.61 -0.43 -0.07
CA SER A 111 0.02 -1.37 -1.03
C SER A 111 0.98 -1.82 -2.14
N ASN A 112 2.07 -1.10 -2.37
CA ASN A 112 3.11 -1.46 -3.33
C ASN A 112 4.33 -2.14 -2.69
N ASN A 113 4.29 -2.48 -1.41
CA ASN A 113 5.46 -2.98 -0.67
C ASN A 113 5.89 -4.36 -1.18
N LEU A 114 7.03 -4.44 -1.84
CA LEU A 114 7.76 -5.68 -2.06
C LEU A 114 8.55 -6.00 -0.78
N GLN A 115 8.57 -7.23 -0.35
CA GLN A 115 9.33 -7.65 0.82
C GLN A 115 10.81 -7.28 0.69
N ASP A 116 11.31 -6.40 1.57
CA ASP A 116 12.66 -5.79 1.49
C ASP A 116 13.79 -6.83 1.31
N SER A 117 13.67 -8.00 1.95
CA SER A 117 14.67 -9.06 1.87
C SER A 117 14.77 -9.72 0.48
N TYR A 118 13.78 -9.52 -0.38
CA TYR A 118 13.76 -10.04 -1.75
C TYR A 118 14.16 -9.02 -2.81
N GLU A 119 14.14 -7.72 -2.51
CA GLU A 119 14.42 -6.64 -3.47
C GLU A 119 15.76 -6.85 -4.19
N ALA A 120 16.84 -7.01 -3.43
CA ALA A 120 18.17 -7.20 -4.00
C ALA A 120 18.29 -8.49 -4.84
N GLY A 121 17.68 -9.58 -4.38
CA GLY A 121 17.71 -10.88 -5.06
C GLY A 121 16.91 -10.90 -6.36
N LEU A 122 15.78 -10.18 -6.40
CA LEU A 122 14.93 -10.06 -7.57
C LEU A 122 15.40 -8.94 -8.52
N GLY A 123 16.19 -7.98 -8.03
CA GLY A 123 16.66 -6.83 -8.79
C GLY A 123 15.59 -5.75 -9.00
N TYR A 124 14.62 -5.66 -8.11
CA TYR A 124 13.52 -4.72 -8.15
C TYR A 124 13.42 -3.89 -6.86
N THR A 125 12.83 -2.70 -6.98
CA THR A 125 12.28 -1.90 -5.87
C THR A 125 10.76 -2.07 -5.84
N ASP A 126 10.08 -1.59 -4.81
CA ASP A 126 8.61 -1.56 -4.72
C ASP A 126 7.96 -1.10 -6.04
N VAL A 127 8.43 0.03 -6.56
CA VAL A 127 7.88 0.66 -7.77
C VAL A 127 8.17 -0.16 -9.02
N THR A 128 9.43 -0.55 -9.23
CA THR A 128 9.83 -1.24 -10.46
C THR A 128 9.30 -2.68 -10.52
N TYR A 129 9.12 -3.33 -9.36
CA TYR A 129 8.47 -4.63 -9.27
C TYR A 129 7.00 -4.54 -9.67
N THR A 130 6.26 -3.60 -9.07
CA THR A 130 4.86 -3.35 -9.42
C THR A 130 4.69 -3.12 -10.92
N GLN A 131 5.48 -2.20 -11.49
CA GLN A 131 5.45 -1.91 -12.93
C GLN A 131 5.75 -3.14 -13.79
N ALA A 132 6.75 -3.94 -13.42
CA ALA A 132 7.11 -5.12 -14.18
C ALA A 132 6.00 -6.20 -14.17
N VAL A 133 5.28 -6.32 -13.06
CA VAL A 133 4.12 -7.22 -12.96
C VAL A 133 2.95 -6.70 -13.77
N ASP A 134 2.59 -5.43 -13.58
CA ASP A 134 1.44 -4.80 -14.27
C ASP A 134 1.61 -4.81 -15.80
N ASP A 135 2.84 -4.60 -16.27
CA ASP A 135 3.18 -4.63 -17.72
C ASP A 135 3.34 -6.05 -18.27
N GLY A 136 3.24 -7.09 -17.44
CA GLY A 136 3.47 -8.48 -17.83
C GLY A 136 4.93 -8.84 -18.12
N ARG A 137 5.89 -7.93 -17.82
CA ARG A 137 7.34 -8.18 -17.99
C ARG A 137 7.90 -9.13 -16.92
N TYR A 138 7.23 -9.24 -15.78
CA TYR A 138 7.58 -10.17 -14.71
C TYR A 138 6.47 -11.20 -14.48
N ALA A 139 6.68 -12.39 -15.02
CA ALA A 139 5.67 -13.47 -15.00
C ALA A 139 5.66 -14.27 -13.68
N ASN A 140 6.68 -14.11 -12.81
CA ASN A 140 6.85 -14.98 -11.64
C ASN A 140 6.18 -14.43 -10.38
N PHE A 141 5.36 -13.40 -10.46
CA PHE A 141 4.70 -12.77 -9.31
C PHE A 141 4.09 -13.77 -8.34
N ALA A 142 3.37 -14.75 -8.84
CA ALA A 142 2.71 -15.74 -8.00
C ALA A 142 3.67 -16.79 -7.38
N SER A 143 4.84 -17.00 -7.97
CA SER A 143 5.76 -18.10 -7.61
C SER A 143 7.07 -17.69 -6.99
N ASP A 144 7.38 -16.41 -6.91
CA ASP A 144 8.66 -15.88 -6.42
C ASP A 144 8.85 -15.92 -4.90
N GLN A 145 7.81 -16.28 -4.16
CA GLN A 145 7.79 -16.38 -2.70
C GLN A 145 8.03 -15.05 -1.94
N ALA A 146 8.19 -13.94 -2.64
CA ALA A 146 8.29 -12.62 -2.01
C ALA A 146 6.92 -12.14 -1.53
N GLY A 147 6.86 -11.60 -0.33
CA GLY A 147 5.66 -10.92 0.17
C GLY A 147 5.38 -9.64 -0.63
N TYR A 148 4.11 -9.34 -0.89
CA TYR A 148 3.71 -8.14 -1.62
C TYR A 148 2.45 -7.50 -1.06
N GLY A 149 2.45 -6.16 -1.05
CA GLY A 149 1.29 -5.33 -0.73
C GLY A 149 0.92 -5.28 0.75
N LEU A 150 -0.29 -4.81 1.04
CA LEU A 150 -0.77 -4.52 2.41
C LEU A 150 -0.60 -5.68 3.39
N ALA A 151 -0.98 -6.89 3.01
CA ALA A 151 -0.94 -8.09 3.86
C ALA A 151 0.24 -9.00 3.51
N GLN A 152 1.27 -8.48 2.82
CA GLN A 152 2.45 -9.25 2.42
C GLN A 152 2.09 -10.63 1.88
N TRP A 153 1.15 -10.66 0.92
CA TRP A 153 0.74 -11.91 0.27
C TRP A 153 1.96 -12.65 -0.30
N THR A 154 2.25 -13.82 0.23
CA THR A 154 3.45 -14.62 -0.10
C THR A 154 3.08 -15.96 -0.73
N VAL A 155 2.00 -16.59 -0.22
CA VAL A 155 1.58 -17.91 -0.67
C VAL A 155 1.10 -17.87 -2.12
N GLN A 156 1.63 -18.78 -2.95
CA GLN A 156 1.38 -18.82 -4.40
C GLN A 156 -0.10 -18.68 -4.78
N ASN A 157 -0.99 -19.42 -4.14
CA ASN A 157 -2.42 -19.35 -4.45
C ASN A 157 -3.01 -17.98 -4.13
N ARG A 158 -2.64 -17.38 -2.99
CA ARG A 158 -3.12 -16.05 -2.61
C ARG A 158 -2.59 -14.97 -3.58
N LYS A 159 -1.32 -15.04 -3.98
CA LYS A 159 -0.74 -14.13 -4.97
C LYS A 159 -1.37 -14.30 -6.35
N SER A 160 -1.60 -15.53 -6.80
CA SER A 160 -2.29 -15.80 -8.07
C SER A 160 -3.69 -15.19 -8.09
N GLU A 161 -4.44 -15.33 -6.99
CA GLU A 161 -5.77 -14.77 -6.88
C GLU A 161 -5.77 -13.24 -6.77
N LEU A 162 -4.79 -12.65 -6.09
CA LEU A 162 -4.61 -11.20 -6.04
C LEU A 162 -4.36 -10.65 -7.46
N LEU A 163 -3.45 -11.26 -8.21
CA LEU A 163 -3.16 -10.87 -9.60
C LEU A 163 -4.39 -11.00 -10.50
N ALA A 164 -5.10 -12.14 -10.40
CA ALA A 164 -6.33 -12.35 -11.17
C ALA A 164 -7.40 -11.30 -10.82
N PHE A 165 -7.53 -10.97 -9.55
CA PHE A 165 -8.49 -9.98 -9.05
C PHE A 165 -8.15 -8.55 -9.51
N ALA A 166 -6.85 -8.20 -9.58
CA ALA A 166 -6.39 -6.94 -10.15
C ALA A 166 -6.69 -6.87 -11.66
N ASN A 167 -6.34 -7.92 -12.40
CA ASN A 167 -6.57 -8.01 -13.85
C ASN A 167 -8.06 -7.93 -14.21
N GLU A 168 -8.93 -8.61 -13.46
CA GLU A 168 -10.39 -8.56 -13.65
C GLU A 168 -10.93 -7.15 -13.51
N ARG A 169 -10.31 -6.32 -12.68
CA ARG A 169 -10.70 -4.92 -12.45
C ARG A 169 -9.97 -3.92 -13.34
N GLY A 170 -8.99 -4.35 -14.11
CA GLY A 170 -8.13 -3.46 -14.89
C GLY A 170 -7.32 -2.50 -14.01
N CYS A 171 -6.94 -2.94 -12.79
CA CYS A 171 -6.18 -2.16 -11.82
C CYS A 171 -4.75 -2.67 -11.70
N SER A 172 -3.84 -1.79 -11.25
CA SER A 172 -2.51 -2.20 -10.77
C SER A 172 -2.62 -3.18 -9.61
N ILE A 173 -1.64 -4.08 -9.48
CA ILE A 173 -1.52 -4.93 -8.29
C ILE A 173 -1.30 -4.11 -7.01
N SER A 174 -0.82 -2.86 -7.12
CA SER A 174 -0.62 -1.93 -6.01
C SER A 174 -1.83 -1.05 -5.69
N ASP A 175 -2.93 -1.15 -6.44
CA ASP A 175 -4.12 -0.34 -6.17
C ASP A 175 -4.66 -0.65 -4.77
N LEU A 176 -4.73 0.41 -3.93
CA LEU A 176 -5.11 0.26 -2.51
C LEU A 176 -6.55 -0.27 -2.35
N ASP A 177 -7.48 0.26 -3.14
CA ASP A 177 -8.89 -0.14 -3.03
C ASP A 177 -9.09 -1.57 -3.52
N MET A 178 -8.38 -1.94 -4.57
CA MET A 178 -8.38 -3.31 -5.06
C MET A 178 -7.85 -4.27 -4.00
N GLN A 179 -6.72 -3.94 -3.35
CA GLN A 179 -6.15 -4.79 -2.29
C GLN A 179 -7.06 -4.85 -1.05
N LEU A 180 -7.69 -3.76 -0.66
CA LEU A 180 -8.67 -3.75 0.43
C LEU A 180 -9.90 -4.60 0.10
N ALA A 181 -10.41 -4.50 -1.13
CA ALA A 181 -11.51 -5.33 -1.58
C ALA A 181 -11.13 -6.82 -1.63
N PHE A 182 -9.91 -7.13 -2.06
CA PHE A 182 -9.38 -8.50 -2.06
C PHE A 182 -9.23 -9.04 -0.64
N LEU A 183 -8.64 -8.27 0.28
CA LEU A 183 -8.52 -8.61 1.69
C LEU A 183 -9.88 -8.90 2.33
N CYS A 184 -10.86 -8.02 2.10
CA CYS A 184 -12.22 -8.23 2.58
C CYS A 184 -12.85 -9.51 2.03
N ARG A 185 -12.63 -9.82 0.75
CA ARG A 185 -13.08 -11.09 0.14
C ARG A 185 -12.41 -12.30 0.79
N GLU A 186 -11.09 -12.26 1.02
CA GLU A 186 -10.38 -13.36 1.70
C GLU A 186 -10.93 -13.57 3.13
N LEU A 187 -11.15 -12.51 3.89
CA LEU A 187 -11.74 -12.59 5.23
C LEU A 187 -13.12 -13.25 5.22
N GLU A 188 -13.92 -13.00 4.19
CA GLU A 188 -15.26 -13.61 4.06
C GLU A 188 -15.22 -15.07 3.61
N THR A 189 -14.32 -15.39 2.68
CA THR A 189 -14.38 -16.69 1.97
C THR A 189 -13.37 -17.71 2.47
N LYS A 190 -12.19 -17.25 2.91
CA LYS A 190 -11.09 -18.12 3.35
C LYS A 190 -10.86 -18.08 4.87
N PHE A 191 -11.13 -16.93 5.49
CA PHE A 191 -10.88 -16.69 6.90
C PHE A 191 -12.13 -16.22 7.67
N PRO A 192 -13.29 -16.88 7.52
CA PRO A 192 -14.54 -16.45 8.15
C PRO A 192 -14.45 -16.40 9.68
N ASP A 193 -13.67 -17.31 10.30
CA ASP A 193 -13.46 -17.33 11.75
C ASP A 193 -12.65 -16.11 12.21
N VAL A 194 -11.66 -15.67 11.42
CA VAL A 194 -10.92 -14.42 11.69
C VAL A 194 -11.86 -13.23 11.61
N LEU A 195 -12.69 -13.15 10.58
CA LEU A 195 -13.67 -12.08 10.46
C LEU A 195 -14.68 -12.07 11.62
N ALA A 196 -15.17 -13.23 12.02
CA ALA A 196 -16.07 -13.37 13.17
C ALA A 196 -15.41 -12.88 14.46
N LYS A 197 -14.14 -13.26 14.68
CA LYS A 197 -13.35 -12.81 15.83
C LYS A 197 -13.15 -11.29 15.82
N LEU A 198 -12.83 -10.71 14.67
CA LEU A 198 -12.69 -9.27 14.53
C LEU A 198 -14.00 -8.53 14.84
N LYS A 199 -15.13 -9.04 14.38
CA LYS A 199 -16.46 -8.45 14.63
C LYS A 199 -16.88 -8.47 16.11
N THR A 200 -16.41 -9.44 16.88
CA THR A 200 -16.81 -9.66 18.27
C THR A 200 -15.71 -9.34 19.28
N ALA A 201 -14.62 -8.70 18.83
CA ALA A 201 -13.46 -8.41 19.67
C ALA A 201 -13.82 -7.54 20.88
N SER A 202 -13.36 -7.94 22.07
CA SER A 202 -13.48 -7.20 23.31
C SER A 202 -12.25 -6.34 23.63
N SER A 203 -11.14 -6.60 22.96
CA SER A 203 -9.90 -5.82 23.06
C SER A 203 -9.06 -5.92 21.80
N ILE A 204 -8.17 -4.93 21.60
CA ILE A 204 -7.22 -4.93 20.49
C ILE A 204 -6.27 -6.12 20.63
N ARG A 205 -5.80 -6.42 21.84
CA ARG A 205 -4.85 -7.50 22.09
C ARG A 205 -5.40 -8.86 21.64
N GLU A 206 -6.59 -9.19 22.09
CA GLU A 206 -7.26 -10.43 21.77
C GLU A 206 -7.43 -10.62 20.25
N ALA A 207 -7.90 -9.58 19.57
CA ALA A 207 -8.10 -9.61 18.12
C ALA A 207 -6.76 -9.65 17.36
N SER A 208 -5.76 -8.87 17.80
CA SER A 208 -4.44 -8.83 17.16
C SER A 208 -3.72 -10.17 17.25
N ASP A 209 -3.76 -10.82 18.40
CA ASP A 209 -3.15 -12.15 18.58
C ASP A 209 -3.85 -13.19 17.70
N TYR A 210 -5.17 -13.08 17.55
CA TYR A 210 -5.92 -13.99 16.68
C TYR A 210 -5.58 -13.80 15.21
N VAL A 211 -5.47 -12.55 14.73
CA VAL A 211 -5.03 -12.23 13.36
C VAL A 211 -3.62 -12.77 13.12
N LEU A 212 -2.70 -12.51 14.03
CA LEU A 212 -1.32 -12.98 13.93
C LEU A 212 -1.25 -14.50 13.72
N VAL A 213 -2.03 -15.26 14.50
CA VAL A 213 -1.95 -16.74 14.48
C VAL A 213 -2.70 -17.35 13.31
N HIS A 214 -3.87 -16.80 12.95
CA HIS A 214 -4.81 -17.47 12.03
C HIS A 214 -4.90 -16.83 10.64
N PHE A 215 -4.36 -15.62 10.45
CA PHE A 215 -4.38 -14.95 9.16
C PHE A 215 -2.96 -14.74 8.60
N GLU A 216 -2.05 -14.14 9.39
CA GLU A 216 -0.67 -13.86 8.97
C GLU A 216 0.22 -15.10 9.12
N ALA A 217 0.08 -15.82 10.22
CA ALA A 217 0.80 -17.06 10.57
C ALA A 217 2.33 -16.96 10.34
N PRO A 218 3.02 -15.90 10.81
CA PRO A 218 4.46 -15.79 10.66
C PRO A 218 5.18 -16.84 11.49
N TYR A 219 6.45 -17.08 11.16
CA TYR A 219 7.31 -18.01 11.93
C TYR A 219 7.46 -17.58 13.39
N ASP A 220 7.68 -16.28 13.64
CA ASP A 220 7.80 -15.74 15.01
C ASP A 220 6.44 -15.24 15.51
N GLN A 221 5.89 -15.95 16.48
CA GLN A 221 4.66 -15.62 17.19
C GLN A 221 4.90 -15.35 18.67
N SER A 222 6.11 -14.92 19.01
CA SER A 222 6.53 -14.62 20.39
C SER A 222 5.69 -13.52 21.04
N GLU A 223 5.72 -13.46 22.36
CA GLU A 223 5.04 -12.42 23.13
C GLU A 223 5.49 -11.00 22.72
N SER A 224 6.76 -10.82 22.39
CA SER A 224 7.29 -9.54 21.92
C SER A 224 6.66 -9.09 20.60
N VAL A 225 6.44 -10.01 19.64
CA VAL A 225 5.76 -9.74 18.37
C VAL A 225 4.31 -9.36 18.62
N LYS A 226 3.59 -10.11 19.46
CA LYS A 226 2.21 -9.84 19.84
C LYS A 226 2.03 -8.47 20.48
N VAL A 227 2.88 -8.12 21.45
CA VAL A 227 2.87 -6.80 22.11
C VAL A 227 3.11 -5.69 21.10
N LYS A 228 4.08 -5.85 20.20
CA LYS A 228 4.41 -4.87 19.17
C LYS A 228 3.22 -4.61 18.22
N ARG A 229 2.58 -5.66 17.71
CA ARG A 229 1.42 -5.55 16.80
C ARG A 229 0.20 -4.93 17.50
N THR A 230 -0.05 -5.32 18.75
CA THR A 230 -1.08 -4.68 19.59
C THR A 230 -0.80 -3.20 19.80
N GLY A 231 0.48 -2.83 20.01
CA GLY A 231 0.88 -1.43 20.13
C GLY A 231 0.55 -0.61 18.89
N TYR A 232 0.82 -1.14 17.70
CA TYR A 232 0.42 -0.50 16.45
C TYR A 232 -1.11 -0.36 16.34
N GLY A 233 -1.87 -1.39 16.67
CA GLY A 233 -3.33 -1.33 16.71
C GLY A 233 -3.84 -0.26 17.65
N SER A 234 -3.22 -0.08 18.82
CA SER A 234 -3.61 0.94 19.81
C SER A 234 -3.46 2.36 19.28
N VAL A 235 -2.47 2.61 18.41
CA VAL A 235 -2.31 3.92 17.74
C VAL A 235 -3.51 4.20 16.84
N TYR A 236 -3.94 3.24 16.02
CA TYR A 236 -5.09 3.40 15.12
C TYR A 236 -6.41 3.51 15.88
N TYR A 237 -6.57 2.74 16.96
CA TYR A 237 -7.73 2.89 17.83
C TYR A 237 -7.83 4.30 18.42
N SER A 238 -6.72 4.85 18.91
CA SER A 238 -6.68 6.21 19.47
C SER A 238 -7.03 7.28 18.45
N ARG A 239 -6.69 7.07 17.16
CA ARG A 239 -6.97 8.03 16.08
C ARG A 239 -8.39 7.94 15.55
N TYR A 240 -8.90 6.73 15.38
CA TYR A 240 -10.10 6.47 14.59
C TYR A 240 -11.19 5.70 15.33
N GLY A 241 -10.84 5.00 16.41
CA GLY A 241 -11.74 4.06 17.10
C GLY A 241 -12.61 4.69 18.17
N GLN A 242 -12.38 5.95 18.51
CA GLN A 242 -13.20 6.67 19.47
C GLN A 242 -14.40 7.27 18.76
N THR A 243 -15.60 6.94 19.24
CA THR A 243 -16.81 7.61 18.78
C THR A 243 -16.65 9.11 19.02
N PRO A 244 -16.99 9.99 18.05
CA PRO A 244 -17.02 11.41 18.34
C PRO A 244 -17.92 11.62 19.56
N THR A 245 -17.41 12.24 20.61
CA THR A 245 -18.24 12.77 21.68
C THR A 245 -19.09 13.88 21.07
N GLU A 246 -20.41 13.64 20.96
CA GLU A 246 -21.41 14.64 20.59
C GLU A 246 -21.31 15.87 21.49
#